data_8960acf54d3bf630faa90d6955ef84e5
#
_entry.id   8960acf54d3bf630faa90d6955ef84e5
#
_cell.length_a   1.000
_cell.length_b   1.000
_cell.length_c   1.000
_cell.angle_alpha   90.00
_cell.angle_beta   90.00
_cell.angle_gamma   90.00
#
_symmetry.space_group_name_H-M   'P 1'
#
loop_
_entity.id
_entity.type
_entity.pdbx_description
1 polymer ?
#
loop_
_entity_poly.entity_id
_entity_poly.type
_entity_poly.pdbx_seq_one_letter_code
_entity_poly.pdbx_strand_id
1 'polypeptide(L)'
;KKLGIDLIWICPFYDSPMDDNGYDVRNFFEVSKDFGTLEDFKMILKRAQELNIKIILDFVLNHTSDEHPWFIESRSSIDNNKRDYYIWEQGKIKDGKEVPPTNWGSFFGGSAWEKDEITNMYYMKIFSNKMPDLNWSNAEVRNEMIKVGKWWLDLGVDGFRIDAVSHLDRAPFEDSKNGEGIVLDWHKFSNLPRVHEYLKEMNKELFSKYDVLAIEEV
;
A
#
# COMPACT_ATOMS: atom_id res chain seq x y z
N LYS A 1 -8.47 -29.50 -3.90
CA LYS A 1 -7.68 -30.74 -3.72
C LYS A 1 -7.85 -31.71 -4.89
N LYS A 2 -9.06 -31.91 -5.44
CA LYS A 2 -9.28 -32.75 -6.63
C LYS A 2 -8.56 -32.23 -7.88
N LEU A 3 -8.31 -30.93 -7.98
CA LEU A 3 -7.54 -30.28 -9.05
C LEU A 3 -6.02 -30.33 -8.81
N GLY A 4 -5.55 -30.95 -7.72
CA GLY A 4 -4.12 -31.03 -7.39
C GLY A 4 -3.51 -29.76 -6.82
N ILE A 5 -4.33 -28.76 -6.41
CA ILE A 5 -3.83 -27.53 -5.80
C ILE A 5 -3.55 -27.74 -4.31
N ASP A 6 -2.53 -27.05 -3.79
CA ASP A 6 -2.10 -27.07 -2.41
C ASP A 6 -2.10 -25.70 -1.75
N LEU A 7 -2.26 -24.62 -2.54
CA LEU A 7 -2.31 -23.26 -2.09
C LEU A 7 -3.32 -22.45 -2.90
N ILE A 8 -4.01 -21.51 -2.23
CA ILE A 8 -4.88 -20.52 -2.84
C ILE A 8 -4.39 -19.14 -2.43
N TRP A 9 -4.14 -18.29 -3.40
CA TRP A 9 -3.96 -16.86 -3.20
C TRP A 9 -5.30 -16.15 -3.39
N ILE A 10 -5.70 -15.38 -2.37
CA ILE A 10 -6.91 -14.56 -2.40
C ILE A 10 -6.50 -13.12 -2.71
N CYS A 11 -6.99 -12.57 -3.82
CA CYS A 11 -6.84 -11.15 -4.18
C CYS A 11 -7.43 -10.26 -3.09
N PRO A 12 -7.15 -8.95 -3.08
CA PRO A 12 -7.61 -8.06 -2.01
C PRO A 12 -9.12 -8.17 -1.78
N PHE A 13 -9.50 -8.54 -0.58
CA PHE A 13 -10.89 -8.71 -0.15
C PHE A 13 -11.20 -7.92 1.12
N TYR A 14 -10.24 -7.09 1.53
CA TYR A 14 -10.39 -6.16 2.64
C TYR A 14 -11.52 -5.17 2.40
N ASP A 15 -11.99 -4.49 3.46
CA ASP A 15 -12.94 -3.40 3.30
C ASP A 15 -12.33 -2.30 2.40
N SER A 16 -13.04 -2.00 1.32
CA SER A 16 -12.59 -1.14 0.23
C SER A 16 -13.77 -0.45 -0.42
N PRO A 17 -13.63 0.79 -0.91
CA PRO A 17 -14.59 1.42 -1.81
C PRO A 17 -14.65 0.76 -3.21
N MET A 18 -13.72 -0.14 -3.54
CA MET A 18 -13.64 -0.87 -4.81
C MET A 18 -13.36 0.00 -6.05
N ASP A 19 -12.66 1.12 -5.88
CA ASP A 19 -12.21 1.94 -7.01
C ASP A 19 -11.14 1.23 -7.84
N ASP A 20 -10.35 0.35 -7.21
CA ASP A 20 -9.34 -0.49 -7.86
C ASP A 20 -9.41 -1.95 -7.39
N ASN A 21 -10.57 -2.57 -7.55
CA ASN A 21 -10.79 -4.01 -7.32
C ASN A 21 -10.31 -4.51 -5.93
N GLY A 22 -10.33 -3.62 -4.92
CA GLY A 22 -9.96 -3.92 -3.55
C GLY A 22 -8.51 -3.56 -3.17
N TYR A 23 -7.68 -3.10 -4.11
CA TYR A 23 -6.34 -2.60 -3.79
C TYR A 23 -6.37 -1.25 -3.06
N ASP A 24 -7.43 -0.47 -3.20
CA ASP A 24 -7.74 0.73 -2.42
C ASP A 24 -8.32 0.38 -1.06
N VAL A 25 -7.49 -0.15 -0.16
CA VAL A 25 -7.91 -0.66 1.15
C VAL A 25 -8.32 0.47 2.09
N ARG A 26 -9.57 0.42 2.58
CA ARG A 26 -10.11 1.34 3.58
C ARG A 26 -9.91 0.85 5.02
N ASN A 27 -10.00 -0.46 5.25
CA ASN A 27 -9.72 -1.07 6.53
C ASN A 27 -9.08 -2.45 6.37
N PHE A 28 -7.83 -2.59 6.79
CA PHE A 28 -7.07 -3.84 6.69
C PHE A 28 -7.56 -4.96 7.61
N PHE A 29 -8.40 -4.66 8.60
CA PHE A 29 -8.85 -5.63 9.61
C PHE A 29 -10.28 -6.13 9.36
N GLU A 30 -10.90 -5.71 8.27
CA GLU A 30 -12.27 -6.09 7.90
C GLU A 30 -12.32 -6.70 6.50
N VAL A 31 -13.29 -7.58 6.30
CA VAL A 31 -13.63 -8.14 4.98
C VAL A 31 -14.65 -7.22 4.32
N SER A 32 -14.48 -6.95 3.02
CA SER A 32 -15.48 -6.21 2.27
C SER A 32 -16.82 -6.94 2.30
N LYS A 33 -17.90 -6.19 2.55
CA LYS A 33 -19.28 -6.69 2.57
C LYS A 33 -19.69 -7.40 1.28
N ASP A 34 -19.00 -7.08 0.17
CA ASP A 34 -19.27 -7.69 -1.14
C ASP A 34 -18.78 -9.16 -1.20
N PHE A 35 -17.86 -9.54 -0.32
CA PHE A 35 -17.31 -10.90 -0.21
C PHE A 35 -17.77 -11.65 1.02
N GLY A 36 -18.49 -11.00 1.94
CA GLY A 36 -19.01 -11.61 3.17
C GLY A 36 -18.48 -10.96 4.44
N THR A 37 -18.25 -11.76 5.45
CA THR A 37 -17.84 -11.33 6.78
C THR A 37 -16.51 -11.96 7.20
N LEU A 38 -15.90 -11.44 8.25
CA LEU A 38 -14.71 -12.07 8.85
C LEU A 38 -15.01 -13.50 9.32
N GLU A 39 -16.21 -13.78 9.80
CA GLU A 39 -16.62 -15.14 10.22
C GLU A 39 -16.72 -16.09 9.02
N ASP A 40 -17.22 -15.62 7.87
CA ASP A 40 -17.20 -16.40 6.62
C ASP A 40 -15.77 -16.72 6.20
N PHE A 41 -14.86 -15.76 6.30
CA PHE A 41 -13.45 -16.00 6.02
C PHE A 41 -12.82 -17.01 6.97
N LYS A 42 -13.11 -16.96 8.28
CA LYS A 42 -12.66 -17.96 9.25
C LYS A 42 -13.18 -19.37 8.90
N MET A 43 -14.41 -19.49 8.39
CA MET A 43 -14.93 -20.77 7.91
C MET A 43 -14.15 -21.27 6.68
N ILE A 44 -13.76 -20.38 5.77
CA ILE A 44 -12.89 -20.71 4.62
C ILE A 44 -11.53 -21.23 5.12
N LEU A 45 -10.88 -20.53 6.04
CA LEU A 45 -9.60 -20.94 6.62
C LEU A 45 -9.69 -22.34 7.25
N LYS A 46 -10.71 -22.57 8.09
CA LYS A 46 -10.95 -23.87 8.70
C LYS A 46 -11.12 -24.97 7.65
N ARG A 47 -11.91 -24.70 6.60
CA ARG A 47 -12.14 -25.68 5.53
C ARG A 47 -10.90 -25.95 4.71
N ALA A 48 -10.08 -24.94 4.45
CA ALA A 48 -8.80 -25.08 3.78
C ALA A 48 -7.84 -25.97 4.59
N GLN A 49 -7.74 -25.75 5.90
CA GLN A 49 -6.94 -26.58 6.81
C GLN A 49 -7.38 -28.05 6.80
N GLU A 50 -8.68 -28.34 6.88
CA GLU A 50 -9.22 -29.71 6.79
C GLU A 50 -8.84 -30.41 5.48
N LEU A 51 -8.68 -29.64 4.39
CA LEU A 51 -8.29 -30.14 3.08
C LEU A 51 -6.78 -30.11 2.85
N ASN A 52 -6.00 -29.67 3.83
CA ASN A 52 -4.57 -29.40 3.70
C ASN A 52 -4.27 -28.50 2.48
N ILE A 53 -4.98 -27.37 2.38
CA ILE A 53 -4.77 -26.31 1.40
C ILE A 53 -4.33 -25.06 2.17
N LYS A 54 -3.25 -24.44 1.73
CA LYS A 54 -2.73 -23.19 2.28
C LYS A 54 -3.50 -21.99 1.71
N ILE A 55 -3.69 -20.96 2.54
CA ILE A 55 -4.30 -19.70 2.13
C ILE A 55 -3.30 -18.56 2.32
N ILE A 56 -2.98 -17.84 1.25
CA ILE A 56 -2.24 -16.60 1.33
C ILE A 56 -3.11 -15.43 0.86
N LEU A 57 -2.87 -14.26 1.43
CA LEU A 57 -3.60 -13.04 1.13
C LEU A 57 -2.73 -12.07 0.34
N ASP A 58 -3.38 -11.16 -0.36
CA ASP A 58 -2.71 -9.98 -0.91
C ASP A 58 -2.35 -9.02 0.22
N PHE A 59 -1.15 -8.46 0.22
CA PHE A 59 -0.69 -7.52 1.24
C PHE A 59 -0.28 -6.21 0.57
N VAL A 60 -1.21 -5.26 0.57
CA VAL A 60 -1.06 -3.97 -0.10
C VAL A 60 -0.27 -3.04 0.81
N LEU A 61 1.00 -2.80 0.48
CA LEU A 61 1.94 -2.08 1.34
C LEU A 61 2.19 -0.63 0.91
N ASN A 62 2.08 -0.32 -0.40
CA ASN A 62 2.49 0.97 -0.91
C ASN A 62 1.52 2.11 -0.56
N HIS A 63 0.23 1.83 -0.46
CA HIS A 63 -0.83 2.84 -0.37
C HIS A 63 -2.04 2.34 0.41
N THR A 64 -2.98 3.23 0.67
CA THR A 64 -4.33 2.91 1.17
C THR A 64 -5.38 3.58 0.29
N SER A 65 -6.66 3.30 0.54
CA SER A 65 -7.73 4.17 0.03
C SER A 65 -7.60 5.59 0.59
N ASP A 66 -8.07 6.59 -0.15
CA ASP A 66 -8.27 7.96 0.35
C ASP A 66 -9.40 8.04 1.41
N GLU A 67 -10.19 6.96 1.56
CA GLU A 67 -11.18 6.79 2.62
C GLU A 67 -10.61 6.10 3.88
N HIS A 68 -9.34 5.69 3.88
CA HIS A 68 -8.71 5.08 5.06
C HIS A 68 -8.64 6.09 6.22
N PRO A 69 -8.97 5.70 7.47
CA PRO A 69 -8.92 6.61 8.62
C PRO A 69 -7.58 7.36 8.79
N TRP A 70 -6.46 6.69 8.50
CA TRP A 70 -5.15 7.35 8.56
C TRP A 70 -5.02 8.50 7.56
N PHE A 71 -5.56 8.35 6.35
CA PHE A 71 -5.50 9.43 5.36
C PHE A 71 -6.44 10.56 5.69
N ILE A 72 -7.66 10.24 6.15
CA ILE A 72 -8.64 11.25 6.62
C ILE A 72 -8.03 12.09 7.74
N GLU A 73 -7.37 11.47 8.72
CA GLU A 73 -6.66 12.19 9.76
C GLU A 73 -5.48 12.99 9.21
N SER A 74 -4.62 12.36 8.38
CA SER A 74 -3.43 12.97 7.79
C SER A 74 -3.75 14.24 7.01
N ARG A 75 -4.83 14.26 6.24
CA ARG A 75 -5.24 15.43 5.44
C ARG A 75 -6.01 16.50 6.23
N SER A 76 -6.42 16.20 7.46
CA SER A 76 -7.25 17.13 8.25
C SER A 76 -6.50 18.39 8.68
N SER A 77 -5.18 18.31 8.91
CA SER A 77 -4.29 19.41 9.28
C SER A 77 -2.84 19.06 9.00
N ILE A 78 -2.02 20.06 8.70
CA ILE A 78 -0.56 19.90 8.55
C ILE A 78 0.12 19.52 9.87
N ASP A 79 -0.51 19.79 11.01
CA ASP A 79 0.00 19.48 12.36
C ASP A 79 -0.61 18.18 12.94
N ASN A 80 -1.38 17.41 12.14
CA ASN A 80 -1.95 16.16 12.61
C ASN A 80 -0.87 15.11 12.84
N ASN A 81 -1.00 14.32 13.91
CA ASN A 81 -0.04 13.25 14.25
C ASN A 81 0.10 12.17 13.16
N LYS A 82 -0.91 12.01 12.29
CA LYS A 82 -0.87 11.11 11.15
C LYS A 82 -0.34 11.78 9.87
N ARG A 83 0.03 13.07 9.93
CA ARG A 83 0.47 13.80 8.72
C ARG A 83 1.53 13.03 7.96
N ASP A 84 2.58 12.59 8.64
CA ASP A 84 3.72 11.90 8.06
C ASP A 84 3.48 10.41 7.79
N TYR A 85 2.24 9.92 7.93
CA TYR A 85 1.88 8.57 7.47
C TYR A 85 1.82 8.48 5.95
N TYR A 86 1.61 9.60 5.29
CA TYR A 86 1.58 9.73 3.84
C TYR A 86 2.65 10.72 3.37
N ILE A 87 2.94 10.70 2.09
CA ILE A 87 3.94 11.56 1.49
C ILE A 87 3.28 12.86 1.04
N TRP A 88 3.66 13.95 1.67
CA TRP A 88 3.13 15.28 1.41
C TRP A 88 4.25 16.26 1.05
N GLU A 89 4.02 17.10 0.01
CA GLU A 89 4.96 18.13 -0.41
C GLU A 89 4.24 19.43 -0.79
N GLN A 90 4.96 20.54 -0.69
CA GLN A 90 4.49 21.83 -1.19
C GLN A 90 4.57 21.85 -2.72
N GLY A 91 3.55 22.45 -3.37
CA GLY A 91 3.67 22.83 -4.76
C GLY A 91 4.79 23.85 -4.98
N LYS A 92 5.30 23.96 -6.20
CA LYS A 92 6.29 24.96 -6.60
C LYS A 92 5.70 25.95 -7.57
N ILE A 93 6.29 27.15 -7.66
CA ILE A 93 5.89 28.15 -8.65
C ILE A 93 6.78 28.02 -9.88
N LYS A 94 6.15 27.80 -11.04
CA LYS A 94 6.81 27.80 -12.35
C LYS A 94 6.02 28.71 -13.29
N ASP A 95 6.70 29.67 -13.91
CA ASP A 95 6.10 30.65 -14.82
C ASP A 95 4.87 31.39 -14.22
N GLY A 96 4.95 31.70 -12.92
CA GLY A 96 3.88 32.39 -12.18
C GLY A 96 2.66 31.55 -11.84
N LYS A 97 2.72 30.24 -12.09
CA LYS A 97 1.64 29.28 -11.76
C LYS A 97 2.14 28.26 -10.76
N GLU A 98 1.25 27.86 -9.86
CA GLU A 98 1.52 26.72 -8.99
C GLU A 98 1.47 25.42 -9.80
N VAL A 99 2.47 24.58 -9.60
CA VAL A 99 2.59 23.25 -10.21
C VAL A 99 2.94 22.22 -9.12
N PRO A 100 2.74 20.91 -9.38
CA PRO A 100 3.12 19.86 -8.44
C PRO A 100 4.60 19.91 -8.03
N PRO A 101 4.98 19.29 -6.90
CA PRO A 101 6.35 19.28 -6.37
C PRO A 101 7.39 18.78 -7.37
N THR A 102 7.04 17.76 -8.16
CA THR A 102 7.88 17.25 -9.25
C THR A 102 7.04 16.99 -10.50
N ASN A 103 7.72 16.79 -11.62
CA ASN A 103 7.08 16.41 -12.87
C ASN A 103 6.84 14.89 -13.01
N TRP A 104 6.89 14.12 -11.91
CA TRP A 104 6.73 12.68 -11.97
C TRP A 104 5.32 12.29 -12.37
N GLY A 105 5.24 11.29 -13.26
CA GLY A 105 4.00 10.69 -13.71
C GLY A 105 3.60 9.48 -12.86
N SER A 106 2.31 9.22 -12.81
CA SER A 106 1.70 8.03 -12.20
C SER A 106 1.63 6.87 -13.19
N PHE A 107 1.62 5.64 -12.72
CA PHE A 107 1.42 4.44 -13.54
C PHE A 107 0.06 4.45 -14.25
N PHE A 108 -0.98 5.00 -13.61
CA PHE A 108 -2.31 5.11 -14.19
C PHE A 108 -2.52 6.38 -15.01
N GLY A 109 -1.43 7.12 -15.25
CA GLY A 109 -1.43 8.36 -16.04
C GLY A 109 -1.60 9.62 -15.20
N GLY A 110 -1.27 10.76 -15.79
CA GLY A 110 -1.27 12.04 -15.09
C GLY A 110 -0.11 12.20 -14.12
N SER A 111 -0.19 13.22 -13.26
CA SER A 111 0.82 13.50 -12.23
C SER A 111 0.83 12.43 -11.14
N ALA A 112 2.01 12.15 -10.57
CA ALA A 112 2.15 11.36 -9.34
C ALA A 112 1.77 12.15 -8.07
N TRP A 113 1.26 13.35 -8.22
CA TRP A 113 0.85 14.25 -7.14
C TRP A 113 -0.57 14.73 -7.34
N GLU A 114 -1.36 14.71 -6.28
CA GLU A 114 -2.72 15.24 -6.25
C GLU A 114 -2.80 16.37 -5.22
N LYS A 115 -3.44 17.49 -5.59
CA LYS A 115 -3.60 18.64 -4.71
C LYS A 115 -4.72 18.39 -3.72
N ASP A 116 -4.42 18.57 -2.44
CA ASP A 116 -5.42 18.52 -1.37
C ASP A 116 -5.94 19.94 -1.10
N GLU A 117 -7.25 20.13 -1.24
CA GLU A 117 -7.92 21.41 -1.05
C GLU A 117 -7.98 21.84 0.44
N ILE A 118 -7.85 20.90 1.39
CA ILE A 118 -7.94 21.19 2.83
C ILE A 118 -6.66 21.85 3.31
N THR A 119 -5.51 21.27 2.96
CA THR A 119 -4.20 21.74 3.45
C THR A 119 -3.43 22.54 2.42
N ASN A 120 -3.94 22.65 1.18
CA ASN A 120 -3.28 23.28 0.05
C ASN A 120 -1.88 22.72 -0.23
N MET A 121 -1.66 21.45 0.10
CA MET A 121 -0.44 20.70 -0.21
C MET A 121 -0.76 19.59 -1.22
N TYR A 122 0.26 18.91 -1.71
CA TYR A 122 0.13 17.78 -2.61
C TYR A 122 0.47 16.49 -1.87
N TYR A 123 -0.38 15.46 -2.01
CA TYR A 123 -0.01 14.09 -1.62
C TYR A 123 0.47 13.29 -2.81
N MET A 124 1.40 12.38 -2.54
CA MET A 124 1.91 11.48 -3.56
C MET A 124 0.95 10.33 -3.82
N LYS A 125 0.82 9.94 -5.10
CA LYS A 125 0.05 8.80 -5.56
C LYS A 125 0.64 8.28 -6.87
N ILE A 126 1.32 7.16 -6.82
CA ILE A 126 1.92 6.57 -8.03
C ILE A 126 0.95 5.71 -8.84
N PHE A 127 -0.23 5.42 -8.28
CA PHE A 127 -1.33 4.72 -8.94
C PHE A 127 -2.53 5.68 -9.13
N SER A 128 -3.65 5.44 -8.50
CA SER A 128 -4.85 6.28 -8.59
C SER A 128 -4.80 7.47 -7.62
N ASN A 129 -5.49 8.57 -7.93
CA ASN A 129 -5.71 9.68 -6.99
C ASN A 129 -6.54 9.27 -5.75
N LYS A 130 -7.20 8.12 -5.80
CA LYS A 130 -7.88 7.47 -4.69
C LYS A 130 -6.96 6.60 -3.82
N MET A 131 -5.68 6.52 -4.14
CA MET A 131 -4.71 5.61 -3.52
C MET A 131 -3.46 6.39 -3.08
N PRO A 132 -3.55 7.21 -1.99
CA PRO A 132 -2.42 7.97 -1.47
C PRO A 132 -1.32 7.04 -0.97
N ASP A 133 -0.07 7.38 -1.30
CA ASP A 133 1.11 6.59 -0.98
C ASP A 133 1.51 6.73 0.49
N LEU A 134 1.71 5.60 1.15
CA LEU A 134 2.23 5.53 2.51
C LEU A 134 3.70 5.94 2.57
N ASN A 135 4.06 6.66 3.61
CA ASN A 135 5.44 7.08 3.87
C ASN A 135 6.22 5.99 4.61
N TRP A 136 6.83 5.07 3.89
CA TRP A 136 7.63 3.98 4.46
C TRP A 136 8.91 4.44 5.18
N SER A 137 9.36 5.68 4.99
CA SER A 137 10.44 6.24 5.80
C SER A 137 10.01 6.46 7.26
N ASN A 138 8.70 6.59 7.53
CA ASN A 138 8.15 6.70 8.86
C ASN A 138 8.08 5.31 9.54
N ALA A 139 8.77 5.15 10.66
CA ALA A 139 8.79 3.90 11.42
C ALA A 139 7.41 3.51 11.99
N GLU A 140 6.54 4.49 12.27
CA GLU A 140 5.19 4.20 12.75
C GLU A 140 4.35 3.51 11.67
N VAL A 141 4.46 3.95 10.41
CA VAL A 141 3.79 3.30 9.26
C VAL A 141 4.25 1.85 9.15
N ARG A 142 5.57 1.59 9.19
CA ARG A 142 6.11 0.23 9.13
C ARG A 142 5.61 -0.63 10.28
N ASN A 143 5.56 -0.07 11.48
CA ASN A 143 5.03 -0.79 12.66
C ASN A 143 3.53 -1.10 12.52
N GLU A 144 2.72 -0.17 12.00
CA GLU A 144 1.30 -0.44 11.75
C GLU A 144 1.10 -1.54 10.71
N MET A 145 1.86 -1.53 9.60
CA MET A 145 1.78 -2.59 8.59
C MET A 145 2.24 -3.95 9.14
N ILE A 146 3.26 -3.98 10.01
CA ILE A 146 3.67 -5.20 10.71
C ILE A 146 2.53 -5.72 11.62
N LYS A 147 1.79 -4.83 12.31
CA LYS A 147 0.63 -5.23 13.12
C LYS A 147 -0.48 -5.83 12.27
N VAL A 148 -0.76 -5.23 11.09
CA VAL A 148 -1.73 -5.78 10.13
C VAL A 148 -1.33 -7.20 9.72
N GLY A 149 -0.08 -7.39 9.27
CA GLY A 149 0.40 -8.70 8.86
C GLY A 149 0.32 -9.72 10.00
N LYS A 150 0.73 -9.31 11.21
CA LYS A 150 0.66 -10.16 12.40
C LYS A 150 -0.76 -10.58 12.73
N TRP A 151 -1.71 -9.67 12.66
CA TRP A 151 -3.11 -9.97 12.95
C TRP A 151 -3.69 -11.05 12.02
N TRP A 152 -3.37 -10.99 10.72
CA TRP A 152 -3.82 -12.00 9.77
C TRP A 152 -3.13 -13.36 9.97
N LEU A 153 -1.82 -13.35 10.28
CA LEU A 153 -1.09 -14.59 10.58
C LEU A 153 -1.58 -15.24 11.87
N ASP A 154 -1.86 -14.44 12.91
CA ASP A 154 -2.44 -14.94 14.17
C ASP A 154 -3.87 -15.51 13.97
N LEU A 155 -4.59 -15.03 12.94
CA LEU A 155 -5.89 -15.58 12.55
C LEU A 155 -5.78 -16.95 11.86
N GLY A 156 -4.60 -17.31 11.35
CA GLY A 156 -4.34 -18.60 10.72
C GLY A 156 -4.13 -18.57 9.20
N VAL A 157 -3.83 -17.39 8.64
CA VAL A 157 -3.39 -17.24 7.25
C VAL A 157 -1.97 -17.79 7.09
N ASP A 158 -1.70 -18.45 5.97
CA ASP A 158 -0.43 -19.15 5.74
C ASP A 158 0.63 -18.25 5.05
N GLY A 159 0.32 -16.99 4.79
CA GLY A 159 1.29 -16.06 4.22
C GLY A 159 0.67 -14.95 3.37
N PHE A 160 1.53 -14.30 2.59
CA PHE A 160 1.14 -13.14 1.77
C PHE A 160 1.76 -13.16 0.38
N ARG A 161 1.02 -12.63 -0.58
CA ARG A 161 1.54 -12.04 -1.80
C ARG A 161 1.66 -10.53 -1.56
N ILE A 162 2.87 -10.01 -1.59
CA ILE A 162 3.18 -8.62 -1.26
C ILE A 162 3.05 -7.78 -2.53
N ASP A 163 2.04 -6.92 -2.54
CA ASP A 163 1.72 -6.03 -3.66
C ASP A 163 2.67 -4.84 -3.72
N ALA A 164 3.08 -4.47 -4.94
CA ALA A 164 3.83 -3.25 -5.23
C ALA A 164 5.07 -3.04 -4.34
N VAL A 165 5.70 -4.13 -3.89
CA VAL A 165 6.78 -4.12 -2.91
C VAL A 165 8.00 -3.32 -3.37
N SER A 166 8.26 -3.27 -4.67
CA SER A 166 9.35 -2.50 -5.26
C SER A 166 9.18 -0.98 -5.10
N HIS A 167 8.00 -0.52 -4.71
CA HIS A 167 7.62 0.91 -4.66
C HIS A 167 7.57 1.51 -3.25
N LEU A 168 8.19 0.90 -2.24
CA LEU A 168 8.13 1.38 -0.86
C LEU A 168 9.08 2.55 -0.55
N ASP A 169 9.99 2.90 -1.45
CA ASP A 169 10.96 3.99 -1.25
C ASP A 169 10.84 5.07 -2.34
N ARG A 170 11.35 6.26 -2.05
CA ARG A 170 11.34 7.41 -2.95
C ARG A 170 12.73 8.03 -3.07
N ALA A 171 13.10 8.39 -4.31
CA ALA A 171 14.24 9.26 -4.55
C ALA A 171 13.97 10.68 -4.03
N PRO A 172 14.98 11.54 -3.89
CA PRO A 172 14.77 12.96 -3.62
C PRO A 172 13.80 13.60 -4.62
N PHE A 173 12.91 14.47 -4.12
CA PHE A 173 11.83 15.08 -4.90
C PHE A 173 12.36 16.18 -5.83
N GLU A 174 13.01 15.74 -6.89
CA GLU A 174 13.55 16.58 -7.97
C GLU A 174 12.91 16.18 -9.29
N ASP A 175 12.72 17.15 -10.18
CA ASP A 175 12.18 16.87 -11.51
C ASP A 175 12.99 15.80 -12.24
N SER A 176 12.30 14.91 -12.94
CA SER A 176 12.95 14.01 -13.88
C SER A 176 13.51 14.82 -15.06
N LYS A 177 14.71 14.45 -15.50
CA LYS A 177 15.36 14.98 -16.69
C LYS A 177 15.10 14.13 -17.94
N ASN A 178 14.34 13.05 -17.80
CA ASN A 178 14.12 12.05 -18.85
C ASN A 178 13.00 12.44 -19.85
N GLY A 179 12.53 13.70 -19.84
CA GLY A 179 11.50 14.19 -20.75
C GLY A 179 10.94 15.56 -20.35
N GLU A 180 10.02 16.05 -21.16
CA GLU A 180 9.29 17.30 -20.93
C GLU A 180 7.88 17.01 -20.37
N GLY A 181 7.33 17.94 -19.60
CA GLY A 181 6.01 17.79 -19.00
C GLY A 181 5.98 16.77 -17.87
N ILE A 182 4.90 16.00 -17.78
CA ILE A 182 4.75 14.90 -16.82
C ILE A 182 5.49 13.68 -17.37
N VAL A 183 6.39 13.10 -16.57
CA VAL A 183 7.29 12.01 -16.98
C VAL A 183 7.11 10.81 -16.04
N LEU A 184 6.69 9.68 -16.57
CA LEU A 184 6.72 8.41 -15.83
C LEU A 184 8.18 7.94 -15.71
N ASP A 185 8.86 8.42 -14.68
CA ASP A 185 10.24 8.02 -14.35
C ASP A 185 10.23 7.06 -13.16
N TRP A 186 9.90 5.80 -13.44
CA TRP A 186 9.77 4.76 -12.43
C TRP A 186 11.04 4.54 -11.60
N HIS A 187 12.24 4.91 -12.11
CA HIS A 187 13.49 4.90 -11.33
C HIS A 187 13.46 5.81 -10.10
N LYS A 188 12.49 6.73 -10.03
CA LYS A 188 12.32 7.64 -8.89
C LYS A 188 11.59 7.00 -7.72
N PHE A 189 10.90 5.88 -7.94
CA PHE A 189 10.07 5.22 -6.93
C PHE A 189 9.97 3.69 -7.09
N SER A 190 10.93 3.06 -7.81
CA SER A 190 10.98 1.60 -7.94
C SER A 190 12.38 1.07 -7.66
N ASN A 191 12.44 -0.04 -6.92
CA ASN A 191 13.67 -0.78 -6.64
C ASN A 191 14.79 0.08 -6.01
N LEU A 192 14.42 1.06 -5.20
CA LEU A 192 15.39 1.90 -4.50
C LEU A 192 16.01 1.14 -3.30
N PRO A 193 17.22 1.51 -2.86
CA PRO A 193 17.98 0.74 -1.87
C PRO A 193 17.28 0.48 -0.55
N ARG A 194 16.52 1.46 -0.02
CA ARG A 194 15.82 1.32 1.27
C ARG A 194 14.69 0.30 1.25
N VAL A 195 14.17 -0.08 0.08
CA VAL A 195 13.18 -1.18 -0.02
C VAL A 195 13.74 -2.44 0.64
N HIS A 196 15.01 -2.79 0.39
CA HIS A 196 15.65 -3.96 1.00
C HIS A 196 15.83 -3.83 2.52
N GLU A 197 15.98 -2.61 3.04
CA GLU A 197 16.04 -2.37 4.49
C GLU A 197 14.68 -2.61 5.12
N TYR A 198 13.60 -2.10 4.52
CA TYR A 198 12.22 -2.31 4.96
C TYR A 198 11.82 -3.80 4.91
N LEU A 199 12.19 -4.50 3.85
CA LEU A 199 11.94 -5.95 3.74
C LEU A 199 12.69 -6.75 4.80
N LYS A 200 13.94 -6.38 5.10
CA LYS A 200 14.71 -7.01 6.20
C LYS A 200 14.05 -6.76 7.55
N GLU A 201 13.56 -5.54 7.80
CA GLU A 201 12.81 -5.20 9.01
C GLU A 201 11.52 -6.04 9.11
N MET A 202 10.72 -6.10 8.04
CA MET A 202 9.51 -6.92 7.98
C MET A 202 9.82 -8.40 8.19
N ASN A 203 10.86 -8.93 7.55
CA ASN A 203 11.25 -10.31 7.76
C ASN A 203 11.61 -10.57 9.22
N LYS A 204 12.42 -9.71 9.84
CA LYS A 204 12.85 -9.84 11.24
C LYS A 204 11.67 -9.73 12.21
N GLU A 205 10.77 -8.75 12.01
CA GLU A 205 9.72 -8.42 12.98
C GLU A 205 8.40 -9.15 12.72
N LEU A 206 8.21 -9.72 11.53
CA LEU A 206 6.99 -10.44 11.13
C LEU A 206 7.30 -11.85 10.62
N PHE A 207 7.81 -11.99 9.39
CA PHE A 207 7.80 -13.27 8.68
C PHE A 207 8.65 -14.36 9.34
N SER A 208 9.82 -14.03 9.89
CA SER A 208 10.68 -15.00 10.57
C SER A 208 10.10 -15.58 11.87
N LYS A 209 8.98 -15.03 12.35
CA LYS A 209 8.31 -15.48 13.59
C LYS A 209 7.21 -16.49 13.33
N TYR A 210 6.93 -16.80 12.06
CA TYR A 210 5.88 -17.70 11.61
C TYR A 210 6.40 -18.66 10.53
N ASP A 211 5.75 -19.80 10.38
CA ASP A 211 5.96 -20.68 9.22
C ASP A 211 5.07 -20.24 8.06
N VAL A 212 5.54 -19.30 7.27
CA VAL A 212 4.73 -18.61 6.26
C VAL A 212 5.41 -18.57 4.91
N LEU A 213 4.60 -18.45 3.86
CA LEU A 213 5.04 -18.14 2.50
C LEU A 213 4.87 -16.63 2.25
N ALA A 214 5.96 -15.96 1.85
CA ALA A 214 5.91 -14.61 1.32
C ALA A 214 6.32 -14.64 -0.17
N ILE A 215 5.46 -14.11 -1.03
CA ILE A 215 5.71 -13.97 -2.48
C ILE A 215 5.69 -12.48 -2.78
N GLU A 216 6.71 -12.00 -3.48
CA GLU A 216 6.84 -10.59 -3.85
C GLU A 216 6.49 -10.38 -5.32
N GLU A 217 5.75 -9.30 -5.61
CA GLU A 217 5.56 -8.77 -6.95
C GLU A 217 6.62 -7.69 -7.21
N VAL A 218 7.47 -7.91 -8.22
CA VAL A 218 8.58 -7.01 -8.61
C VAL A 218 8.51 -6.63 -10.07
#